data_c0d005fa7c5ba36ddb122e29919cd289
#
_entry.id   c0d005fa7c5ba36ddb122e29919cd289
#
_cell.length_a   1.000
_cell.length_b   1.000
_cell.length_c   1.000
_cell.angle_alpha   90.00
_cell.angle_beta   90.00
_cell.angle_gamma   90.00
#
_symmetry.space_group_name_H-M   'P 1'
#
loop_
_entity.id
_entity.type
_entity.pdbx_description
1 polymer ?
#
loop_
_entity_poly.entity_id
_entity_poly.type
_entity_poly.pdbx_seq_one_letter_code
_entity_poly.pdbx_strand_id
1 'polypeptide(L)'
;MLKKGKIGMKPTNKIIGIVDGDVLVYRACNKAIKDNLDVRKTFDDIYEEVKMNTACDKYSLHISGGGNFRKEIEQTFLKYKGKRRDKPDNYLECRDYVAKKYKPIMVPNYEADDTASVEAFKYIKNKQLYMLITLDKDWKTIGGLFYNLLHNNLSAVSKVEGIEFFHQQLLTGDAVDNIPGIEGVGPVKANKILKDKSLIEQFEAVIKAYKKHYPEDAISRLN
;
A
#
# COMPACT_ATOMS: atom_id res chain seq x y z
N MET A 1 -11.44 7.53 -43.76
CA MET A 1 -11.43 6.10 -43.39
C MET A 1 -10.31 5.88 -42.38
N LEU A 2 -10.59 5.96 -41.09
CA LEU A 2 -9.62 5.73 -40.01
C LEU A 2 -9.68 4.25 -39.64
N LYS A 3 -8.60 3.51 -39.90
CA LYS A 3 -8.46 2.11 -39.51
C LYS A 3 -8.40 2.01 -37.97
N LYS A 4 -9.43 1.48 -37.33
CA LYS A 4 -9.42 1.05 -35.94
C LYS A 4 -8.45 -0.14 -35.79
N GLY A 5 -7.23 0.14 -35.35
CA GLY A 5 -6.31 -0.89 -34.91
C GLY A 5 -6.81 -1.49 -33.60
N LYS A 6 -7.43 -2.67 -33.64
CA LYS A 6 -7.66 -3.50 -32.48
C LYS A 6 -6.31 -4.03 -32.00
N ILE A 7 -5.71 -3.41 -30.99
CA ILE A 7 -4.65 -4.04 -30.19
C ILE A 7 -5.36 -5.00 -29.24
N GLY A 8 -5.70 -6.18 -29.74
CA GLY A 8 -6.17 -7.28 -28.91
C GLY A 8 -4.98 -7.97 -28.25
N MET A 9 -4.48 -7.43 -27.13
CA MET A 9 -3.59 -8.20 -26.28
C MET A 9 -4.40 -9.36 -25.68
N LYS A 10 -4.04 -10.59 -26.04
CA LYS A 10 -4.55 -11.77 -25.35
C LYS A 10 -4.17 -11.65 -23.88
N PRO A 11 -5.09 -11.88 -22.92
CA PRO A 11 -4.73 -11.89 -21.51
C PRO A 11 -3.64 -12.94 -21.31
N THR A 12 -2.49 -12.53 -20.81
CA THR A 12 -1.43 -13.45 -20.43
C THR A 12 -1.84 -14.06 -19.09
N ASN A 13 -1.88 -15.38 -18.96
CA ASN A 13 -2.15 -16.06 -17.68
C ASN A 13 -1.02 -15.86 -16.66
N LYS A 14 -0.05 -15.00 -16.95
CA LYS A 14 1.09 -14.72 -16.09
C LYS A 14 0.71 -13.80 -14.95
N ILE A 15 1.11 -14.17 -13.75
CA ILE A 15 0.91 -13.38 -12.54
C ILE A 15 2.16 -12.53 -12.29
N ILE A 16 1.97 -11.24 -12.09
CA ILE A 16 3.05 -10.32 -11.72
C ILE A 16 2.97 -10.03 -10.22
N GLY A 17 4.04 -10.35 -9.49
CA GLY A 17 4.17 -9.98 -8.08
C GLY A 17 4.61 -8.52 -7.95
N ILE A 18 3.79 -7.69 -7.34
CA ILE A 18 4.11 -6.31 -6.98
C ILE A 18 4.54 -6.33 -5.52
N VAL A 19 5.83 -6.10 -5.27
CA VAL A 19 6.45 -6.35 -3.96
C VAL A 19 6.77 -5.04 -3.26
N ASP A 20 6.35 -4.94 -2.02
CA ASP A 20 6.73 -3.87 -1.11
C ASP A 20 8.17 -4.08 -0.64
N GLY A 21 9.09 -3.40 -1.30
CA GLY A 21 10.52 -3.50 -1.02
C GLY A 21 10.92 -2.83 0.28
N ASP A 22 10.22 -1.77 0.71
CA ASP A 22 10.51 -1.12 1.99
C ASP A 22 10.28 -2.09 3.15
N VAL A 23 9.18 -2.85 3.10
CA VAL A 23 8.89 -3.90 4.09
C VAL A 23 9.98 -4.96 4.10
N LEU A 24 10.44 -5.43 2.93
CA LEU A 24 11.51 -6.43 2.88
C LEU A 24 12.84 -5.90 3.41
N VAL A 25 13.19 -4.64 3.10
CA VAL A 25 14.39 -3.97 3.65
C VAL A 25 14.33 -3.92 5.18
N TYR A 26 13.21 -3.47 5.76
CA TYR A 26 13.06 -3.43 7.23
C TYR A 26 13.11 -4.83 7.85
N ARG A 27 12.50 -5.84 7.23
CA ARG A 27 12.56 -7.23 7.71
C ARG A 27 14.01 -7.77 7.70
N ALA A 28 14.73 -7.51 6.60
CA ALA A 28 16.13 -7.92 6.47
C ALA A 28 17.01 -7.25 7.52
N CYS A 29 16.84 -5.94 7.72
CA CYS A 29 17.59 -5.19 8.71
C CYS A 29 17.36 -5.72 10.14
N ASN A 30 16.10 -5.86 10.53
CA ASN A 30 15.76 -6.32 11.87
C ASN A 30 16.24 -7.76 12.12
N LYS A 31 16.09 -8.65 11.11
CA LYS A 31 16.58 -10.03 11.20
C LYS A 31 18.10 -10.07 11.29
N ALA A 32 18.80 -9.31 10.44
CA ALA A 32 20.26 -9.28 10.43
C ALA A 32 20.83 -8.77 11.76
N ILE A 33 20.24 -7.73 12.34
CA ILE A 33 20.65 -7.22 13.68
C ILE A 33 20.39 -8.27 14.75
N LYS A 34 19.19 -8.86 14.78
CA LYS A 34 18.81 -9.83 15.80
C LYS A 34 19.69 -11.07 15.79
N ASP A 35 19.98 -11.60 14.60
CA ASP A 35 20.65 -12.89 14.41
C ASP A 35 22.15 -12.73 14.08
N ASN A 36 22.69 -11.50 14.12
CA ASN A 36 24.07 -11.13 13.76
C ASN A 36 24.49 -11.64 12.38
N LEU A 37 23.70 -11.34 11.35
CA LEU A 37 23.88 -11.79 9.96
C LEU A 37 24.28 -10.63 9.04
N ASP A 38 24.85 -10.97 7.86
CA ASP A 38 25.02 -10.00 6.78
C ASP A 38 23.64 -9.57 6.24
N VAL A 39 23.38 -8.28 6.24
CA VAL A 39 22.06 -7.73 5.87
C VAL A 39 21.74 -7.93 4.38
N ARG A 40 22.75 -7.95 3.53
CA ARG A 40 22.61 -8.14 2.09
C ARG A 40 22.18 -9.56 1.77
N LYS A 41 22.87 -10.53 2.38
CA LYS A 41 22.49 -11.94 2.26
C LYS A 41 21.12 -12.19 2.89
N THR A 42 20.85 -11.59 4.02
CA THR A 42 19.55 -11.73 4.69
C THR A 42 18.40 -11.20 3.81
N PHE A 43 18.60 -10.08 3.10
CA PHE A 43 17.62 -9.59 2.13
C PHE A 43 17.41 -10.58 0.98
N ASP A 44 18.49 -11.10 0.41
CA ASP A 44 18.42 -12.09 -0.68
C ASP A 44 17.62 -13.32 -0.26
N ASP A 45 17.93 -13.88 0.91
CA ASP A 45 17.25 -15.06 1.45
C ASP A 45 15.73 -14.81 1.65
N ILE A 46 15.37 -13.66 2.22
CA ILE A 46 13.96 -13.26 2.41
C ILE A 46 13.26 -13.06 1.06
N TYR A 47 13.91 -12.43 0.09
CA TYR A 47 13.29 -12.18 -1.20
C TYR A 47 13.10 -13.47 -2.01
N GLU A 48 14.06 -14.40 -1.97
CA GLU A 48 13.89 -15.72 -2.56
C GLU A 48 12.77 -16.52 -1.86
N GLU A 49 12.66 -16.47 -0.52
CA GLU A 49 11.55 -17.09 0.20
C GLU A 49 10.19 -16.53 -0.28
N VAL A 50 10.08 -15.20 -0.45
CA VAL A 50 8.87 -14.57 -1.00
C VAL A 50 8.55 -15.11 -2.39
N LYS A 51 9.54 -15.23 -3.26
CA LYS A 51 9.35 -15.77 -4.61
C LYS A 51 8.89 -17.22 -4.59
N MET A 52 9.50 -18.06 -3.75
CA MET A 52 9.08 -19.46 -3.60
C MET A 52 7.63 -19.57 -3.10
N ASN A 53 7.25 -18.77 -2.13
CA ASN A 53 5.93 -18.82 -1.51
C ASN A 53 4.81 -18.28 -2.42
N THR A 54 5.11 -17.33 -3.30
CA THR A 54 4.12 -16.67 -4.16
C THR A 54 4.08 -17.20 -5.58
N ALA A 55 5.17 -17.81 -6.04
CA ALA A 55 5.31 -18.45 -7.37
C ALA A 55 4.79 -17.57 -8.54
N CYS A 56 4.99 -16.24 -8.48
CA CYS A 56 4.64 -15.35 -9.58
C CYS A 56 5.64 -15.49 -10.74
N ASP A 57 5.19 -15.26 -11.98
CA ASP A 57 6.03 -15.37 -13.17
C ASP A 57 7.09 -14.29 -13.28
N LYS A 58 6.80 -13.10 -12.73
CA LYS A 58 7.70 -11.96 -12.66
C LYS A 58 7.46 -11.18 -11.38
N TYR A 59 8.43 -10.40 -10.98
CA TYR A 59 8.35 -9.56 -9.80
C TYR A 59 8.77 -8.12 -10.12
N SER A 60 8.03 -7.19 -9.56
CA SER A 60 8.31 -5.77 -9.56
C SER A 60 8.52 -5.35 -8.11
N LEU A 61 9.71 -4.87 -7.79
CA LEU A 61 10.08 -4.44 -6.43
C LEU A 61 9.94 -2.93 -6.34
N HIS A 62 9.20 -2.43 -5.36
CA HIS A 62 8.97 -1.01 -5.15
C HIS A 62 9.62 -0.56 -3.85
N ILE A 63 10.37 0.54 -3.90
CA ILE A 63 11.00 1.17 -2.73
C ILE A 63 10.68 2.66 -2.76
N SER A 64 10.37 3.24 -1.63
CA SER A 64 10.13 4.67 -1.50
C SER A 64 11.32 5.48 -2.00
N GLY A 65 11.09 6.48 -2.82
CA GLY A 65 12.09 7.43 -3.27
C GLY A 65 12.60 8.31 -2.12
N GLY A 66 13.58 9.16 -2.38
CA GLY A 66 13.94 10.20 -1.42
C GLY A 66 12.86 11.28 -1.36
N GLY A 67 12.57 11.84 -0.17
CA GLY A 67 11.48 12.79 0.02
C GLY A 67 10.11 12.13 0.18
N ASN A 68 9.07 12.95 0.28
CA ASN A 68 7.67 12.52 0.28
C ASN A 68 6.80 13.76 0.06
N PHE A 69 6.10 13.83 -1.05
CA PHE A 69 5.27 14.99 -1.41
C PHE A 69 4.19 15.29 -0.37
N ARG A 70 3.70 14.28 0.37
CA ARG A 70 2.71 14.47 1.44
C ARG A 70 3.25 15.31 2.60
N LYS A 71 4.57 15.39 2.77
CA LYS A 71 5.19 16.24 3.78
C LYS A 71 5.33 17.70 3.33
N GLU A 72 5.25 17.92 2.02
CA GLU A 72 5.32 19.25 1.40
C GLU A 72 3.94 19.90 1.31
N ILE A 73 2.86 19.11 1.41
CA ILE A 73 1.50 19.60 1.47
C ILE A 73 1.27 20.22 2.85
N GLU A 74 0.72 21.44 2.88
CA GLU A 74 0.31 22.09 4.13
C GLU A 74 -0.70 21.23 4.87
N GLN A 75 -0.32 20.78 6.07
CA GLN A 75 -1.12 19.86 6.86
C GLN A 75 -1.85 20.67 7.94
N THR A 76 -3.16 20.75 7.79
CA THR A 76 -4.02 21.57 8.64
C THR A 76 -4.11 21.05 10.09
N PHE A 77 -3.88 19.76 10.32
CA PHE A 77 -4.17 19.16 11.64
C PHE A 77 -2.98 18.45 12.29
N LEU A 78 -2.40 17.43 11.65
CA LEU A 78 -1.30 16.64 12.21
C LEU A 78 -0.21 16.36 11.16
N LYS A 79 1.04 16.32 11.60
CA LYS A 79 2.17 16.05 10.71
C LYS A 79 2.14 14.60 10.25
N TYR A 80 1.99 14.38 8.94
CA TYR A 80 2.02 13.07 8.31
C TYR A 80 3.27 12.26 8.72
N LYS A 81 3.06 11.03 9.21
CA LYS A 81 4.14 10.14 9.70
C LYS A 81 5.06 10.76 10.75
N GLY A 82 4.56 11.73 11.53
CA GLY A 82 5.36 12.49 12.51
C GLY A 82 5.86 11.68 13.71
N LYS A 83 5.35 10.44 13.92
CA LYS A 83 5.69 9.55 15.04
C LYS A 83 6.53 8.33 14.61
N ARG A 84 7.11 8.32 13.41
CA ARG A 84 7.92 7.18 12.96
C ARG A 84 9.19 7.02 13.83
N ARG A 85 9.51 5.76 14.13
CA ARG A 85 10.79 5.39 14.80
C ARG A 85 11.95 5.61 13.84
N ASP A 86 13.16 5.73 14.44
CA ASP A 86 14.40 5.78 13.68
C ASP A 86 14.60 4.50 12.87
N LYS A 87 15.35 4.65 11.78
CA LYS A 87 15.70 3.53 10.92
C LYS A 87 16.76 2.66 11.58
N PRO A 88 16.76 1.33 11.32
CA PRO A 88 17.84 0.45 11.77
C PRO A 88 19.21 0.92 11.26
N ASP A 89 20.29 0.69 12.01
CA ASP A 89 21.65 1.15 11.67
C ASP A 89 22.13 0.65 10.30
N ASN A 90 21.76 -0.58 9.93
CA ASN A 90 22.12 -1.21 8.65
C ASN A 90 21.14 -0.91 7.51
N TYR A 91 20.19 0.02 7.71
CA TYR A 91 19.14 0.33 6.74
C TYR A 91 19.68 0.88 5.43
N LEU A 92 20.60 1.84 5.49
CA LEU A 92 21.17 2.47 4.29
C LEU A 92 22.00 1.46 3.50
N GLU A 93 22.78 0.62 4.16
CA GLU A 93 23.57 -0.44 3.53
C GLU A 93 22.65 -1.41 2.77
N CYS A 94 21.59 -1.89 3.42
CA CYS A 94 20.61 -2.79 2.81
C CYS A 94 19.94 -2.14 1.60
N ARG A 95 19.45 -0.93 1.76
CA ARG A 95 18.77 -0.19 0.70
C ARG A 95 19.66 0.05 -0.52
N ASP A 96 20.91 0.47 -0.32
CA ASP A 96 21.88 0.70 -1.39
C ASP A 96 22.20 -0.61 -2.13
N TYR A 97 22.37 -1.69 -1.39
CA TYR A 97 22.54 -3.02 -1.99
C TYR A 97 21.37 -3.41 -2.86
N VAL A 98 20.14 -3.28 -2.34
CA VAL A 98 18.92 -3.61 -3.07
C VAL A 98 18.77 -2.74 -4.33
N ALA A 99 19.05 -1.44 -4.21
CA ALA A 99 18.99 -0.52 -5.35
C ALA A 99 19.96 -0.92 -6.47
N LYS A 100 21.19 -1.30 -6.14
CA LYS A 100 22.22 -1.71 -7.10
C LYS A 100 21.91 -3.07 -7.74
N LYS A 101 21.51 -4.06 -6.95
CA LYS A 101 21.32 -5.45 -7.40
C LYS A 101 19.99 -5.66 -8.11
N TYR A 102 18.91 -5.19 -7.54
CA TYR A 102 17.54 -5.51 -7.99
C TYR A 102 16.91 -4.41 -8.84
N LYS A 103 17.50 -3.20 -8.85
CA LYS A 103 17.00 -2.04 -9.63
C LYS A 103 15.48 -1.83 -9.42
N PRO A 104 15.05 -1.66 -8.17
CA PRO A 104 13.62 -1.50 -7.85
C PRO A 104 13.06 -0.23 -8.50
N ILE A 105 11.74 -0.17 -8.59
CA ILE A 105 11.05 1.07 -8.97
C ILE A 105 11.15 2.03 -7.78
N MET A 106 11.85 3.13 -8.00
CA MET A 106 12.05 4.21 -7.04
C MET A 106 11.82 5.55 -7.73
N VAL A 107 10.83 6.30 -7.26
CA VAL A 107 10.51 7.62 -7.82
C VAL A 107 10.73 8.67 -6.74
N PRO A 108 11.53 9.73 -6.98
CA PRO A 108 11.73 10.80 -6.00
C PRO A 108 10.38 11.36 -5.53
N ASN A 109 10.28 11.65 -4.23
CA ASN A 109 9.10 12.19 -3.55
C ASN A 109 7.87 11.26 -3.49
N TYR A 110 7.95 10.03 -4.02
CA TYR A 110 6.88 9.03 -3.92
C TYR A 110 7.25 7.88 -2.99
N GLU A 111 6.26 7.34 -2.30
CA GLU A 111 6.40 6.14 -1.49
C GLU A 111 6.25 4.87 -2.36
N ALA A 112 6.65 3.72 -1.82
CA ALA A 112 6.54 2.44 -2.53
C ALA A 112 5.08 2.11 -2.89
N ASP A 113 4.13 2.43 -2.01
CA ASP A 113 2.70 2.24 -2.20
C ASP A 113 2.14 3.07 -3.37
N ASP A 114 2.62 4.30 -3.58
CA ASP A 114 2.22 5.14 -4.71
C ASP A 114 2.59 4.49 -6.04
N THR A 115 3.86 4.09 -6.16
CA THR A 115 4.38 3.50 -7.40
C THR A 115 3.80 2.12 -7.65
N ALA A 116 3.57 1.33 -6.60
CA ALA A 116 2.91 0.03 -6.66
C ALA A 116 1.44 0.15 -7.11
N SER A 117 0.72 1.14 -6.56
CA SER A 117 -0.66 1.43 -6.96
C SER A 117 -0.75 1.78 -8.44
N VAL A 118 0.13 2.67 -8.93
CA VAL A 118 0.19 3.06 -10.34
C VAL A 118 0.44 1.85 -11.23
N GLU A 119 1.32 0.93 -10.84
CA GLU A 119 1.59 -0.29 -11.59
C GLU A 119 0.39 -1.24 -11.56
N ALA A 120 -0.22 -1.48 -10.39
CA ALA A 120 -1.40 -2.31 -10.25
C ALA A 120 -2.57 -1.80 -11.13
N PHE A 121 -2.80 -0.49 -11.15
CA PHE A 121 -3.83 0.10 -12.03
C PHE A 121 -3.56 -0.13 -13.52
N LYS A 122 -2.31 -0.18 -13.97
CA LYS A 122 -1.97 -0.56 -15.35
C LYS A 122 -2.38 -2.01 -15.64
N TYR A 123 -2.14 -2.92 -14.68
CA TYR A 123 -2.56 -4.32 -14.82
C TYR A 123 -4.07 -4.47 -14.80
N ILE A 124 -4.78 -3.77 -13.92
CA ILE A 124 -6.25 -3.73 -13.90
C ILE A 124 -6.79 -3.28 -15.27
N LYS A 125 -6.27 -2.18 -15.82
CA LYS A 125 -6.69 -1.65 -17.12
C LYS A 125 -6.44 -2.65 -18.27
N ASN A 126 -5.34 -3.38 -18.19
CA ASN A 126 -4.94 -4.34 -19.22
C ASN A 126 -5.49 -5.77 -18.95
N LYS A 127 -6.30 -5.96 -17.90
CA LYS A 127 -6.82 -7.27 -17.48
C LYS A 127 -5.70 -8.31 -17.26
N GLN A 128 -4.56 -7.84 -16.78
CA GLN A 128 -3.39 -8.66 -16.43
C GLN A 128 -3.50 -9.09 -14.96
N LEU A 129 -3.21 -10.35 -14.69
CA LEU A 129 -3.16 -10.84 -13.30
C LEU A 129 -1.96 -10.25 -12.56
N TYR A 130 -2.18 -9.85 -11.33
CA TYR A 130 -1.15 -9.37 -10.42
C TYR A 130 -1.44 -9.81 -8.99
N MET A 131 -0.39 -9.79 -8.17
CA MET A 131 -0.45 -10.10 -6.74
C MET A 131 0.27 -9.00 -5.97
N LEU A 132 -0.40 -8.39 -5.02
CA LEU A 132 0.17 -7.43 -4.08
C LEU A 132 0.86 -8.21 -2.96
N ILE A 133 2.14 -7.96 -2.73
CA ILE A 133 2.97 -8.70 -1.78
C ILE A 133 3.51 -7.70 -0.76
N THR A 134 2.83 -7.58 0.38
CA THR A 134 3.13 -6.61 1.44
C THR A 134 2.58 -7.09 2.78
N LEU A 135 2.94 -6.43 3.87
CA LEU A 135 2.23 -6.56 5.15
C LEU A 135 1.29 -5.37 5.42
N ASP A 136 1.39 -4.33 4.59
CA ASP A 136 0.59 -3.13 4.74
C ASP A 136 -0.85 -3.40 4.30
N LYS A 137 -1.78 -3.21 5.24
CA LYS A 137 -3.22 -3.38 5.00
C LYS A 137 -3.78 -2.39 3.98
N ASP A 138 -3.13 -1.22 3.83
CA ASP A 138 -3.64 -0.12 3.00
C ASP A 138 -3.59 -0.48 1.50
N TRP A 139 -2.71 -1.39 1.12
CA TRP A 139 -2.70 -1.94 -0.24
C TRP A 139 -3.98 -2.71 -0.61
N LYS A 140 -4.80 -3.12 0.38
CA LYS A 140 -6.12 -3.72 0.12
C LYS A 140 -7.07 -2.79 -0.62
N THR A 141 -6.89 -1.48 -0.49
CA THR A 141 -7.69 -0.48 -1.23
C THR A 141 -7.58 -0.62 -2.75
N ILE A 142 -6.49 -1.21 -3.25
CA ILE A 142 -6.26 -1.46 -4.67
C ILE A 142 -7.13 -2.63 -5.17
N GLY A 143 -7.34 -3.65 -4.32
CA GLY A 143 -7.96 -4.92 -4.70
C GLY A 143 -7.00 -5.86 -5.42
N GLY A 144 -7.44 -7.08 -5.72
CA GLY A 144 -6.66 -8.11 -6.40
C GLY A 144 -6.19 -9.25 -5.50
N LEU A 145 -5.24 -10.05 -5.96
CA LEU A 145 -4.57 -11.04 -5.12
C LEU A 145 -3.67 -10.34 -4.12
N PHE A 146 -3.71 -10.75 -2.87
CA PHE A 146 -2.98 -10.15 -1.77
C PHE A 146 -2.25 -11.22 -0.97
N TYR A 147 -0.91 -11.17 -0.96
CA TYR A 147 -0.08 -12.02 -0.13
C TYR A 147 0.45 -11.23 1.07
N ASN A 148 0.02 -11.65 2.26
CA ASN A 148 0.44 -11.01 3.50
C ASN A 148 1.79 -11.58 3.97
N LEU A 149 2.81 -10.75 3.96
CA LEU A 149 4.17 -11.11 4.34
C LEU A 149 4.33 -11.47 5.83
N LEU A 150 3.41 -11.03 6.70
CA LEU A 150 3.48 -11.34 8.13
C LEU A 150 2.95 -12.74 8.43
N HIS A 151 1.83 -13.10 7.80
CA HIS A 151 1.12 -14.35 8.07
C HIS A 151 1.38 -15.42 7.00
N ASN A 152 2.16 -15.10 5.97
CA ASN A 152 2.45 -15.97 4.82
C ASN A 152 1.18 -16.59 4.23
N ASN A 153 0.12 -15.78 4.06
CA ASN A 153 -1.15 -16.24 3.53
C ASN A 153 -1.60 -15.43 2.32
N LEU A 154 -2.22 -16.14 1.38
CA LEU A 154 -2.83 -15.59 0.19
C LEU A 154 -4.31 -15.33 0.43
N SER A 155 -4.80 -14.20 -0.01
CA SER A 155 -6.22 -13.83 -0.05
C SER A 155 -6.54 -13.12 -1.36
N ALA A 156 -7.82 -13.00 -1.68
CA ALA A 156 -8.30 -12.14 -2.75
C ALA A 156 -9.14 -11.03 -2.12
N VAL A 157 -8.89 -9.80 -2.55
CA VAL A 157 -9.66 -8.62 -2.14
C VAL A 157 -10.37 -8.12 -3.38
N SER A 158 -11.70 -8.13 -3.36
CA SER A 158 -12.49 -7.56 -4.45
C SER A 158 -12.35 -6.03 -4.48
N LYS A 159 -12.65 -5.42 -5.62
CA LYS A 159 -12.66 -3.95 -5.72
C LYS A 159 -13.67 -3.33 -4.74
N VAL A 160 -14.80 -3.99 -4.51
CA VAL A 160 -15.82 -3.53 -3.56
C VAL A 160 -15.25 -3.52 -2.14
N GLU A 161 -14.69 -4.64 -1.69
CA GLU A 161 -14.05 -4.73 -0.36
C GLU A 161 -12.94 -3.71 -0.18
N GLY A 162 -12.14 -3.44 -1.23
CA GLY A 162 -11.11 -2.41 -1.18
C GLY A 162 -11.68 -1.00 -0.96
N ILE A 163 -12.77 -0.64 -1.64
CA ILE A 163 -13.44 0.64 -1.47
C ILE A 163 -14.13 0.73 -0.10
N GLU A 164 -14.78 -0.33 0.36
CA GLU A 164 -15.38 -0.40 1.70
C GLU A 164 -14.32 -0.21 2.79
N PHE A 165 -13.17 -0.85 2.64
CA PHE A 165 -12.04 -0.65 3.54
C PHE A 165 -11.56 0.81 3.55
N PHE A 166 -11.46 1.46 2.38
CA PHE A 166 -11.14 2.88 2.28
C PHE A 166 -12.17 3.76 3.00
N HIS A 167 -13.48 3.51 2.80
CA HIS A 167 -14.54 4.24 3.51
C HIS A 167 -14.44 4.06 5.02
N GLN A 168 -14.07 2.86 5.48
CA GLN A 168 -13.83 2.61 6.90
C GLN A 168 -12.65 3.43 7.42
N GLN A 169 -11.54 3.48 6.66
CA GLN A 169 -10.35 4.28 7.02
C GLN A 169 -10.67 5.78 7.08
N LEU A 170 -11.48 6.31 6.16
CA LEU A 170 -11.93 7.69 6.23
C LEU A 170 -12.59 8.01 7.59
N LEU A 171 -13.36 7.09 8.15
CA LEU A 171 -14.02 7.29 9.45
C LEU A 171 -13.09 7.08 10.64
N THR A 172 -12.21 6.07 10.58
CA THR A 172 -11.35 5.67 11.71
C THR A 172 -10.02 6.39 11.76
N GLY A 173 -9.56 6.94 10.63
CA GLY A 173 -8.20 7.41 10.45
C GLY A 173 -7.17 6.29 10.39
N ASP A 174 -5.90 6.66 10.36
CA ASP A 174 -4.75 5.76 10.48
C ASP A 174 -3.74 6.29 11.49
N ALA A 175 -3.64 5.61 12.64
CA ALA A 175 -2.75 6.01 13.73
C ALA A 175 -1.26 5.82 13.36
N VAL A 176 -0.94 4.88 12.45
CA VAL A 176 0.44 4.62 11.99
C VAL A 176 0.97 5.79 11.17
N ASP A 177 0.13 6.32 10.31
CA ASP A 177 0.46 7.47 9.47
C ASP A 177 0.11 8.82 10.11
N ASN A 178 -0.40 8.78 11.35
CA ASN A 178 -0.82 9.96 12.10
C ASN A 178 -1.95 10.75 11.39
N ILE A 179 -2.83 10.02 10.71
CA ILE A 179 -4.01 10.58 10.05
C ILE A 179 -5.20 10.45 11.00
N PRO A 180 -5.79 11.56 11.45
CA PRO A 180 -6.95 11.51 12.35
C PRO A 180 -8.21 11.13 11.58
N GLY A 181 -8.99 10.21 12.15
CA GLY A 181 -10.35 9.99 11.73
C GLY A 181 -11.34 10.89 12.51
N ILE A 182 -12.59 10.46 12.58
CA ILE A 182 -13.59 11.12 13.42
C ILE A 182 -13.37 10.70 14.87
N GLU A 183 -13.27 11.65 15.78
CA GLU A 183 -13.05 11.41 17.20
C GLU A 183 -14.10 10.46 17.78
N GLY A 184 -13.65 9.44 18.49
CA GLY A 184 -14.51 8.40 19.10
C GLY A 184 -15.17 7.45 18.10
N VAL A 185 -14.79 7.46 16.81
CA VAL A 185 -15.24 6.51 15.79
C VAL A 185 -14.13 5.49 15.51
N GLY A 186 -14.19 4.36 16.21
CA GLY A 186 -13.37 3.18 15.93
C GLY A 186 -14.06 2.21 14.95
N PRO A 187 -13.42 1.06 14.62
CA PRO A 187 -13.90 0.12 13.60
C PRO A 187 -15.35 -0.34 13.79
N VAL A 188 -15.77 -0.57 15.04
CA VAL A 188 -17.14 -1.02 15.34
C VAL A 188 -18.17 0.05 14.98
N LYS A 189 -17.90 1.32 15.32
CA LYS A 189 -18.79 2.42 14.96
C LYS A 189 -18.77 2.71 13.47
N ALA A 190 -17.60 2.66 12.84
CA ALA A 190 -17.47 2.82 11.40
C ALA A 190 -18.29 1.78 10.65
N ASN A 191 -18.17 0.50 11.04
CA ASN A 191 -18.98 -0.57 10.44
C ASN A 191 -20.50 -0.32 10.59
N LYS A 192 -20.95 0.18 11.75
CA LYS A 192 -22.37 0.53 11.93
C LYS A 192 -22.83 1.67 11.00
N ILE A 193 -21.95 2.63 10.72
CA ILE A 193 -22.24 3.75 9.81
C ILE A 193 -22.35 3.26 8.37
N LEU A 194 -21.51 2.30 7.96
CA LEU A 194 -21.40 1.82 6.58
C LEU A 194 -22.27 0.63 6.24
N LYS A 195 -22.70 -0.13 7.26
CA LYS A 195 -23.46 -1.38 7.10
C LYS A 195 -24.71 -1.20 6.26
N ASP A 196 -25.02 -2.22 5.44
CA ASP A 196 -26.23 -2.33 4.60
C ASP A 196 -26.42 -1.15 3.62
N LYS A 197 -25.29 -0.56 3.15
CA LYS A 197 -25.25 0.56 2.21
C LYS A 197 -24.47 0.20 0.96
N SER A 198 -24.88 0.69 -0.20
CA SER A 198 -24.08 0.68 -1.41
C SER A 198 -22.84 1.56 -1.24
N LEU A 199 -21.83 1.41 -2.09
CA LEU A 199 -20.58 2.20 -2.02
C LEU A 199 -20.84 3.71 -2.07
N ILE A 200 -21.83 4.14 -2.85
CA ILE A 200 -22.22 5.56 -2.95
C ILE A 200 -22.83 6.03 -1.62
N GLU A 201 -23.79 5.28 -1.08
CA GLU A 201 -24.42 5.60 0.21
C GLU A 201 -23.42 5.54 1.36
N GLN A 202 -22.42 4.66 1.31
CA GLN A 202 -21.32 4.62 2.27
C GLN A 202 -20.52 5.92 2.24
N PHE A 203 -20.14 6.40 1.06
CA PHE A 203 -19.41 7.67 0.91
C PHE A 203 -20.23 8.86 1.39
N GLU A 204 -21.52 8.91 1.06
CA GLU A 204 -22.45 9.92 1.58
C GLU A 204 -22.56 9.87 3.12
N ALA A 205 -22.58 8.65 3.69
CA ALA A 205 -22.60 8.47 5.13
C ALA A 205 -21.30 8.96 5.80
N VAL A 206 -20.13 8.77 5.16
CA VAL A 206 -18.85 9.35 5.60
C VAL A 206 -18.95 10.87 5.63
N ILE A 207 -19.36 11.50 4.53
CA ILE A 207 -19.50 12.97 4.45
C ILE A 207 -20.46 13.48 5.54
N LYS A 208 -21.61 12.81 5.73
CA LYS A 208 -22.60 13.16 6.75
C LYS A 208 -22.02 13.04 8.17
N ALA A 209 -21.23 12.01 8.44
CA ALA A 209 -20.59 11.83 9.73
C ALA A 209 -19.57 12.95 10.00
N TYR A 210 -18.75 13.32 9.02
CA TYR A 210 -17.81 14.44 9.15
C TYR A 210 -18.53 15.78 9.37
N LYS A 211 -19.55 16.10 8.57
CA LYS A 211 -20.36 17.33 8.75
C LYS A 211 -21.02 17.42 10.12
N LYS A 212 -21.41 16.29 10.69
CA LYS A 212 -22.02 16.25 12.04
C LYS A 212 -20.99 16.53 13.14
N HIS A 213 -19.77 16.02 13.03
CA HIS A 213 -18.74 16.15 14.06
C HIS A 213 -17.90 17.43 13.89
N TYR A 214 -17.73 17.88 12.66
CA TYR A 214 -16.90 19.03 12.28
C TYR A 214 -17.66 19.93 11.29
N PRO A 215 -18.72 20.65 11.72
CA PRO A 215 -19.61 21.38 10.81
C PRO A 215 -18.87 22.38 9.90
N GLU A 216 -17.84 23.03 10.43
CA GLU A 216 -17.09 24.09 9.73
C GLU A 216 -15.90 23.52 8.91
N ASP A 217 -15.33 22.38 9.34
CA ASP A 217 -14.07 21.86 8.81
C ASP A 217 -14.22 20.53 8.05
N ALA A 218 -15.44 20.02 7.91
CA ALA A 218 -15.69 18.66 7.38
C ALA A 218 -14.96 18.36 6.07
N ILE A 219 -14.98 19.30 5.12
CA ILE A 219 -14.36 19.10 3.80
C ILE A 219 -12.84 19.19 3.90
N SER A 220 -12.31 20.12 4.68
CA SER A 220 -10.85 20.26 4.89
C SER A 220 -10.24 19.01 5.56
N ARG A 221 -11.02 18.30 6.38
CA ARG A 221 -10.58 17.06 7.04
C ARG A 221 -10.67 15.83 6.15
N LEU A 222 -11.46 15.87 5.07
CA LEU A 222 -11.60 14.78 4.09
C LEU A 222 -10.61 14.89 2.94
N ASN A 223 -10.02 16.06 2.73
CA ASN A 223 -8.98 16.32 1.74
C ASN A 223 -7.58 16.08 2.33
#